data_41b8b7ac9f0ca124082b0b9c49012666
#
_entry.id   41b8b7ac9f0ca124082b0b9c49012666
#
_cell.length_a   1.000
_cell.length_b   1.000
_cell.length_c   1.000
_cell.angle_alpha   90.00
_cell.angle_beta   90.00
_cell.angle_gamma   90.00
#
_symmetry.space_group_name_H-M   'P 1'
#
loop_
_entity.id
_entity.type
_entity.pdbx_description
1 polymer ?
#
loop_
_entity_poly.entity_id
_entity_poly.type
_entity_poly.pdbx_seq_one_letter_code
_entity_poly.pdbx_strand_id
1 'polypeptide(L)'
;GSKVIRVLRAHLEEDAGKLNHDIPGGTGVDLNRAGVPLLEIVSEPDLNTVEEVVSYAKTMHRLIRWLKVSEANMQMGHMRFEPNINLHITQDGVVYKTPIIEVKNLNSFRSVEGAVRYEIRRQFEEWKKDPEGFSLAKRGKQNRGYDPDTEETVFQRDKEEAHDYRYFPDPDLMPVTISDEKRDTIAAT
;
A
#
# COMPACT_ATOMS: atom_id res chain seq x y z
N GLY A 1 16.59 18.56 -0.10
CA GLY A 1 17.54 17.52 -0.42
C GLY A 1 16.86 16.34 -1.10
N SER A 2 17.60 15.49 -1.79
CA SER A 2 17.10 14.23 -2.37
C SER A 2 17.24 13.11 -1.34
N LYS A 3 16.26 12.20 -1.31
CA LYS A 3 16.29 10.99 -0.50
C LYS A 3 16.09 9.78 -1.40
N VAL A 4 16.92 8.77 -1.23
CA VAL A 4 16.76 7.50 -1.94
C VAL A 4 15.72 6.66 -1.20
N ILE A 5 14.71 6.19 -1.92
CA ILE A 5 13.72 5.24 -1.45
C ILE A 5 13.96 3.94 -2.21
N ARG A 6 14.30 2.89 -1.49
CA ARG A 6 14.57 1.57 -2.07
C ARG A 6 13.25 0.88 -2.43
N VAL A 7 13.25 0.18 -3.54
CA VAL A 7 12.16 -0.71 -3.95
C VAL A 7 12.52 -2.13 -3.51
N LEU A 8 11.68 -2.72 -2.68
CA LEU A 8 11.87 -4.10 -2.21
C LEU A 8 11.60 -5.09 -3.36
N ARG A 9 10.48 -4.89 -4.07
CA ARG A 9 10.08 -5.72 -5.21
C ARG A 9 9.09 -4.99 -6.11
N ALA A 10 9.03 -5.46 -7.35
CA ALA A 10 7.92 -5.22 -8.27
C ALA A 10 7.37 -6.61 -8.65
N HIS A 11 6.10 -6.84 -8.40
CA HIS A 11 5.43 -8.13 -8.59
C HIS A 11 4.34 -7.99 -9.63
N LEU A 12 4.39 -8.81 -10.67
CA LEU A 12 3.36 -8.86 -11.71
C LEU A 12 2.31 -9.90 -11.32
N GLU A 13 1.06 -9.49 -11.33
CA GLU A 13 -0.10 -10.31 -10.99
C GLU A 13 -1.31 -9.96 -11.85
N GLU A 14 -2.43 -10.61 -11.64
CA GLU A 14 -3.69 -10.33 -12.28
C GLU A 14 -4.67 -9.72 -11.28
N ASP A 15 -5.47 -8.73 -11.73
CA ASP A 15 -6.53 -8.17 -10.89
C ASP A 15 -7.67 -9.17 -10.75
N ALA A 16 -8.26 -9.22 -9.57
CA ALA A 16 -9.36 -10.13 -9.26
C ALA A 16 -10.72 -9.56 -9.65
N GLY A 17 -11.72 -10.43 -9.82
CA GLY A 17 -13.13 -10.04 -9.84
C GLY A 17 -13.55 -9.44 -8.50
N LYS A 18 -14.62 -8.66 -8.52
CA LYS A 18 -15.21 -8.02 -7.35
C LYS A 18 -16.52 -8.68 -6.97
N LEU A 19 -16.70 -8.99 -5.69
CA LEU A 19 -18.00 -9.38 -5.15
C LEU A 19 -18.75 -8.14 -4.68
N ASN A 20 -20.03 -8.04 -5.06
CA ASN A 20 -20.95 -7.02 -4.59
C ASN A 20 -22.06 -7.67 -3.77
N HIS A 21 -22.02 -7.43 -2.45
CA HIS A 21 -22.98 -7.99 -1.50
C HIS A 21 -24.21 -7.12 -1.29
N ASP A 22 -24.25 -5.92 -1.89
CA ASP A 22 -25.35 -4.96 -1.73
C ASP A 22 -26.52 -5.23 -2.68
N ILE A 23 -26.50 -6.34 -3.41
CA ILE A 23 -27.56 -6.73 -4.34
C ILE A 23 -28.65 -7.48 -3.55
N PRO A 24 -29.92 -7.01 -3.58
CA PRO A 24 -31.01 -7.70 -2.91
C PRO A 24 -31.16 -9.15 -3.41
N GLY A 25 -31.15 -10.10 -2.49
CA GLY A 25 -31.39 -11.52 -2.77
C GLY A 25 -30.19 -12.31 -3.27
N GLY A 26 -28.98 -11.75 -3.27
CA GLY A 26 -27.80 -12.48 -3.71
C GLY A 26 -26.51 -11.68 -3.66
N THR A 27 -25.44 -12.29 -4.16
CA THR A 27 -24.15 -11.64 -4.35
C THR A 27 -23.87 -11.49 -5.84
N GLY A 28 -23.66 -10.25 -6.29
CA GLY A 28 -23.23 -9.98 -7.67
C GLY A 28 -21.75 -10.27 -7.84
N VAL A 29 -21.36 -10.74 -9.01
CA VAL A 29 -19.96 -10.94 -9.39
C VAL A 29 -19.64 -9.98 -10.52
N ASP A 30 -18.71 -9.06 -10.29
CA ASP A 30 -18.20 -8.12 -11.29
C ASP A 30 -16.82 -8.60 -11.75
N LEU A 31 -16.74 -9.01 -13.01
CA LEU A 31 -15.52 -9.52 -13.65
C LEU A 31 -14.85 -8.49 -14.57
N ASN A 32 -15.31 -7.23 -14.60
CA ASN A 32 -14.79 -6.21 -15.53
C ASN A 32 -13.28 -6.01 -15.43
N ARG A 33 -12.67 -6.29 -14.28
CA ARG A 33 -11.24 -6.15 -14.05
C ARG A 33 -10.51 -7.48 -13.87
N ALA A 34 -11.23 -8.59 -13.85
CA ALA A 34 -10.62 -9.91 -13.69
C ALA A 34 -9.65 -10.20 -14.84
N GLY A 35 -8.44 -10.63 -14.51
CA GLY A 35 -7.39 -10.92 -15.49
C GLY A 35 -6.66 -9.70 -16.06
N VAL A 36 -7.00 -8.48 -15.62
CA VAL A 36 -6.25 -7.29 -16.04
C VAL A 36 -4.85 -7.32 -15.38
N PRO A 37 -3.76 -7.13 -16.15
CA PRO A 37 -2.41 -7.11 -15.56
C PRO A 37 -2.28 -6.05 -14.48
N LEU A 38 -1.77 -6.44 -13.32
CA LEU A 38 -1.54 -5.60 -12.16
C LEU A 38 -0.07 -5.68 -11.76
N LEU A 39 0.57 -4.54 -11.57
CA LEU A 39 1.93 -4.44 -11.06
C LEU A 39 1.91 -3.89 -9.64
N GLU A 40 2.26 -4.73 -8.67
CA GLU A 40 2.49 -4.32 -7.28
C GLU A 40 3.94 -3.87 -7.10
N ILE A 41 4.15 -2.64 -6.62
CA ILE A 41 5.47 -2.10 -6.31
C ILE A 41 5.53 -1.85 -4.81
N VAL A 42 6.42 -2.56 -4.12
CA VAL A 42 6.59 -2.44 -2.66
C VAL A 42 7.91 -1.75 -2.36
N SER A 43 7.85 -0.67 -1.59
CA SER A 43 9.05 0.04 -1.10
C SER A 43 9.58 -0.58 0.18
N GLU A 44 10.88 -0.37 0.45
CA GLU A 44 11.42 -0.51 1.80
C GLU A 44 10.83 0.57 2.73
N PRO A 45 10.88 0.41 4.06
CA PRO A 45 10.33 1.37 5.03
C PRO A 45 11.24 2.59 5.20
N ASP A 46 11.61 3.23 4.09
CA ASP A 46 12.52 4.37 4.05
C ASP A 46 11.79 5.73 4.22
N LEU A 47 10.44 5.73 4.12
CA LEU A 47 9.62 6.94 4.22
C LEU A 47 9.33 7.26 5.69
N ASN A 48 9.71 8.46 6.16
CA ASN A 48 9.60 8.83 7.57
C ASN A 48 8.72 10.05 7.83
N THR A 49 8.31 10.78 6.80
CA THR A 49 7.45 11.95 6.93
C THR A 49 6.30 11.92 5.92
N VAL A 50 5.26 12.68 6.21
CA VAL A 50 4.10 12.84 5.31
C VAL A 50 4.53 13.38 3.95
N GLU A 51 5.42 14.38 3.97
CA GLU A 51 5.94 15.05 2.77
C GLU A 51 6.73 14.07 1.89
N GLU A 52 7.51 13.18 2.49
CA GLU A 52 8.21 12.12 1.78
C GLU A 52 7.24 11.13 1.12
N VAL A 53 6.19 10.71 1.83
CA VAL A 53 5.16 9.81 1.30
C VAL A 53 4.47 10.43 0.09
N VAL A 54 4.03 11.68 0.20
CA VAL A 54 3.35 12.39 -0.89
C VAL A 54 4.29 12.62 -2.08
N SER A 55 5.55 12.97 -1.82
CA SER A 55 6.56 13.17 -2.86
C SER A 55 6.86 11.85 -3.59
N TYR A 56 7.02 10.75 -2.86
CA TYR A 56 7.20 9.42 -3.43
C TYR A 56 6.00 9.02 -4.30
N ALA A 57 4.77 9.15 -3.79
CA ALA A 57 3.56 8.83 -4.52
C ALA A 57 3.44 9.62 -5.84
N LYS A 58 3.71 10.92 -5.81
CA LYS A 58 3.72 11.76 -7.01
C LYS A 58 4.83 11.38 -7.98
N THR A 59 5.99 10.98 -7.48
CA THR A 59 7.12 10.55 -8.30
C THR A 59 6.81 9.23 -9.02
N MET A 60 6.29 8.25 -8.30
CA MET A 60 5.86 6.98 -8.89
C MET A 60 4.76 7.16 -9.92
N HIS A 61 3.76 8.00 -9.64
CA HIS A 61 2.72 8.33 -10.61
C HIS A 61 3.29 8.91 -11.91
N ARG A 62 4.23 9.87 -11.83
CA ARG A 62 4.88 10.46 -13.00
C ARG A 62 5.70 9.44 -13.77
N LEU A 63 6.48 8.61 -13.06
CA LEU A 63 7.33 7.59 -13.64
C LEU A 63 6.51 6.56 -14.44
N ILE A 64 5.45 6.02 -13.85
CA ILE A 64 4.59 5.02 -14.47
C ILE A 64 3.92 5.57 -15.74
N ARG A 65 3.49 6.84 -15.71
CA ARG A 65 2.93 7.50 -16.89
C ARG A 65 3.99 7.76 -17.97
N TRP A 66 5.17 8.20 -17.56
CA TRP A 66 6.27 8.46 -18.49
C TRP A 66 6.72 7.17 -19.18
N LEU A 67 6.81 6.07 -18.45
CA LEU A 67 7.12 4.73 -18.99
C LEU A 67 5.95 4.13 -19.79
N LYS A 68 4.79 4.78 -19.82
CA LYS A 68 3.56 4.27 -20.49
C LYS A 68 3.11 2.90 -19.99
N VAL A 69 3.40 2.58 -18.73
CA VAL A 69 2.96 1.34 -18.08
C VAL A 69 1.47 1.41 -17.75
N SER A 70 1.01 2.59 -17.30
CA SER A 70 -0.40 2.85 -16.98
C SER A 70 -0.71 4.33 -17.14
N GLU A 71 -1.97 4.66 -17.37
CA GLU A 71 -2.47 6.04 -17.29
C GLU A 71 -2.48 6.57 -15.86
N ALA A 72 -2.36 5.68 -14.89
CA ALA A 72 -2.29 5.97 -13.46
C ALA A 72 -3.43 6.86 -12.93
N ASN A 73 -4.64 6.75 -13.53
CA ASN A 73 -5.80 7.50 -13.05
C ASN A 73 -6.29 6.87 -11.73
N MET A 74 -6.05 7.57 -10.63
CA MET A 74 -6.40 7.09 -9.29
C MET A 74 -7.91 6.97 -9.08
N GLN A 75 -8.71 7.90 -9.65
CA GLN A 75 -10.17 7.87 -9.51
C GLN A 75 -10.79 6.69 -10.25
N MET A 76 -10.19 6.29 -11.37
CA MET A 76 -10.59 5.10 -12.13
C MET A 76 -9.96 3.80 -11.59
N GLY A 77 -9.15 3.89 -10.55
CA GLY A 77 -8.48 2.73 -9.96
C GLY A 77 -7.31 2.17 -10.77
N HIS A 78 -6.78 2.93 -11.75
CA HIS A 78 -5.61 2.50 -12.51
C HIS A 78 -4.32 2.55 -11.67
N MET A 79 -4.32 3.30 -10.58
CA MET A 79 -3.25 3.32 -9.60
C MET A 79 -3.82 3.49 -8.20
N ARG A 80 -3.29 2.73 -7.25
CA ARG A 80 -3.69 2.75 -5.83
C ARG A 80 -2.44 2.91 -4.98
N PHE A 81 -2.61 3.54 -3.84
CA PHE A 81 -1.59 3.60 -2.79
C PHE A 81 -2.15 2.98 -1.53
N GLU A 82 -1.41 2.07 -0.93
CA GLU A 82 -1.79 1.39 0.31
C GLU A 82 -0.62 1.51 1.31
N PRO A 83 -0.47 2.69 1.96
CA PRO A 83 0.62 2.89 2.91
C PRO A 83 0.46 2.00 4.13
N ASN A 84 1.55 1.35 4.52
CA ASN A 84 1.69 0.65 5.79
C ASN A 84 2.38 1.60 6.78
N ILE A 85 1.66 1.99 7.83
CA ILE A 85 2.07 3.05 8.75
C ILE A 85 2.20 2.48 10.16
N ASN A 86 3.35 2.70 10.79
CA ASN A 86 3.51 2.54 12.23
C ASN A 86 4.46 3.59 12.78
N LEU A 87 4.42 3.80 14.07
CA LEU A 87 5.32 4.72 14.76
C LEU A 87 6.38 3.96 15.54
N HIS A 88 7.60 4.48 15.51
CA HIS A 88 8.65 4.11 16.44
C HIS A 88 8.83 5.28 17.42
N ILE A 89 8.43 5.08 18.67
CA ILE A 89 8.39 6.12 19.69
C ILE A 89 9.47 5.79 20.74
N THR A 90 10.39 6.71 20.96
CA THR A 90 11.42 6.55 21.99
C THR A 90 11.00 7.32 23.22
N GLN A 91 10.84 6.63 24.34
CA GLN A 91 10.60 7.20 25.66
C GLN A 91 11.54 6.55 26.69
N ASP A 92 12.24 7.35 27.47
CA ASP A 92 13.16 6.88 28.53
C ASP A 92 14.18 5.82 28.07
N GLY A 93 14.66 5.95 26.82
CA GLY A 93 15.60 5.01 26.20
C GLY A 93 14.98 3.72 25.66
N VAL A 94 13.67 3.54 25.81
CA VAL A 94 12.92 2.39 25.28
C VAL A 94 12.24 2.78 23.97
N VAL A 95 12.33 1.89 22.96
CA VAL A 95 11.66 2.07 21.67
C VAL A 95 10.37 1.25 21.64
N TYR A 96 9.25 1.94 21.55
CA TYR A 96 7.93 1.35 21.34
C TYR A 96 7.58 1.35 19.86
N LYS A 97 7.02 0.25 19.36
CA LYS A 97 6.54 0.13 17.98
C LYS A 97 5.03 -0.08 17.99
N THR A 98 4.28 0.85 17.41
CA THR A 98 2.83 0.71 17.27
C THR A 98 2.46 -0.38 16.25
N PRO A 99 1.22 -0.87 16.23
CA PRO A 99 0.74 -1.79 15.18
C PRO A 99 0.99 -1.21 13.79
N ILE A 100 1.22 -2.08 12.81
CA ILE A 100 1.31 -1.66 11.40
C ILE A 100 -0.11 -1.51 10.85
N ILE A 101 -0.45 -0.32 10.41
CA ILE A 101 -1.76 -0.01 9.84
C ILE A 101 -1.63 0.14 8.33
N GLU A 102 -2.26 -0.78 7.59
CA GLU A 102 -2.43 -0.66 6.15
C GLU A 102 -3.68 0.17 5.87
N VAL A 103 -3.51 1.32 5.24
CA VAL A 103 -4.65 2.20 4.91
C VAL A 103 -5.05 2.01 3.47
N LYS A 104 -6.35 1.75 3.27
CA LYS A 104 -6.99 1.53 1.96
C LYS A 104 -7.92 2.68 1.60
N ASN A 105 -8.48 2.62 0.39
CA ASN A 105 -9.44 3.59 -0.13
C ASN A 105 -8.85 5.00 -0.35
N LEU A 106 -7.65 5.07 -0.93
CA LEU A 106 -6.94 6.31 -1.21
C LEU A 106 -7.01 6.65 -2.71
N ASN A 107 -8.00 7.46 -3.09
CA ASN A 107 -8.32 7.77 -4.49
C ASN A 107 -7.68 9.07 -5.00
N SER A 108 -6.84 9.72 -4.20
CA SER A 108 -6.16 10.96 -4.54
C SER A 108 -4.89 11.16 -3.69
N PHE A 109 -3.97 12.01 -4.13
CA PHE A 109 -2.83 12.41 -3.31
C PHE A 109 -3.23 13.14 -2.03
N ARG A 110 -4.34 13.88 -2.05
CA ARG A 110 -4.91 14.51 -0.86
C ARG A 110 -5.35 13.45 0.15
N SER A 111 -6.01 12.37 -0.31
CA SER A 111 -6.41 11.26 0.55
C SER A 111 -5.19 10.53 1.13
N VAL A 112 -4.12 10.34 0.34
CA VAL A 112 -2.86 9.75 0.84
C VAL A 112 -2.27 10.63 1.96
N GLU A 113 -2.18 11.95 1.74
CA GLU A 113 -1.67 12.88 2.74
C GLU A 113 -2.53 12.90 4.01
N GLY A 114 -3.85 13.02 3.86
CA GLY A 114 -4.80 13.05 4.98
C GLY A 114 -4.74 11.77 5.82
N ALA A 115 -4.73 10.62 5.16
CA ALA A 115 -4.65 9.33 5.84
C ALA A 115 -3.36 9.16 6.65
N VAL A 116 -2.21 9.53 6.09
CA VAL A 116 -0.92 9.44 6.79
C VAL A 116 -0.89 10.39 7.99
N ARG A 117 -1.34 11.64 7.81
CA ARG A 117 -1.43 12.63 8.91
C ARG A 117 -2.35 12.16 10.03
N TYR A 118 -3.52 11.62 9.66
CA TYR A 118 -4.47 11.12 10.63
C TYR A 118 -3.89 9.93 11.42
N GLU A 119 -3.32 8.94 10.73
CA GLU A 119 -2.76 7.75 11.35
C GLU A 119 -1.59 8.05 12.29
N ILE A 120 -0.70 8.96 11.93
CA ILE A 120 0.40 9.39 12.82
C ILE A 120 -0.18 9.93 14.13
N ARG A 121 -1.18 10.84 14.05
CA ARG A 121 -1.82 11.43 15.24
C ARG A 121 -2.58 10.37 16.04
N ARG A 122 -3.42 9.58 15.38
CA ARG A 122 -4.24 8.56 16.03
C ARG A 122 -3.39 7.52 16.77
N GLN A 123 -2.36 6.98 16.09
CA GLN A 123 -1.50 5.96 16.69
C GLN A 123 -0.72 6.51 17.89
N PHE A 124 -0.29 7.77 17.84
CA PHE A 124 0.38 8.40 18.96
C PHE A 124 -0.57 8.59 20.16
N GLU A 125 -1.81 9.03 19.92
CA GLU A 125 -2.80 9.17 21.00
C GLU A 125 -3.21 7.82 21.61
N GLU A 126 -3.37 6.77 20.79
CA GLU A 126 -3.66 5.43 21.29
C GLU A 126 -2.49 4.86 22.10
N TRP A 127 -1.27 5.03 21.61
CA TRP A 127 -0.08 4.62 22.33
C TRP A 127 0.04 5.33 23.68
N LYS A 128 -0.23 6.61 23.79
CA LYS A 128 -0.20 7.34 25.07
C LYS A 128 -1.16 6.78 26.11
N LYS A 129 -2.31 6.25 25.67
CA LYS A 129 -3.30 5.64 26.58
C LYS A 129 -2.85 4.28 27.09
N ASP A 130 -2.22 3.49 26.25
CA ASP A 130 -1.78 2.12 26.56
C ASP A 130 -0.52 1.75 25.77
N PRO A 131 0.68 2.18 26.23
CA PRO A 131 1.93 1.92 25.52
C PRO A 131 2.26 0.44 25.31
N GLU A 132 1.90 -0.39 26.29
CA GLU A 132 2.17 -1.83 26.22
C GLU A 132 1.13 -2.59 25.39
N GLY A 133 -0.14 -2.20 25.48
CA GLY A 133 -1.23 -2.86 24.77
C GLY A 133 -1.36 -2.41 23.33
N PHE A 134 -1.03 -1.15 23.02
CA PHE A 134 -1.02 -0.63 21.65
C PHE A 134 0.34 -0.82 20.99
N SER A 135 0.78 -2.07 20.88
CA SER A 135 2.09 -2.43 20.34
C SER A 135 1.98 -3.41 19.17
N LEU A 136 2.99 -3.37 18.29
CA LEU A 136 3.11 -4.31 17.16
C LEU A 136 3.11 -5.77 17.64
N ALA A 137 3.75 -6.05 18.77
CA ALA A 137 3.83 -7.39 19.32
C ALA A 137 2.46 -7.96 19.75
N LYS A 138 1.55 -7.09 20.21
CA LYS A 138 0.23 -7.51 20.68
C LYS A 138 -0.88 -7.41 19.63
N ARG A 139 -0.82 -6.41 18.75
CA ARG A 139 -1.89 -6.13 17.80
C ARG A 139 -1.52 -6.42 16.34
N GLY A 140 -0.26 -6.74 16.06
CA GLY A 140 0.19 -7.13 14.72
C GLY A 140 -0.11 -6.07 13.66
N LYS A 141 -0.66 -6.54 12.53
CA LYS A 141 -1.06 -5.70 11.39
C LYS A 141 -2.58 -5.57 11.34
N GLN A 142 -3.05 -4.38 10.96
CA GLN A 142 -4.48 -4.07 10.86
C GLN A 142 -4.77 -3.35 9.56
N ASN A 143 -5.98 -3.52 9.01
CA ASN A 143 -6.48 -2.78 7.86
C ASN A 143 -7.46 -1.72 8.30
N ARG A 144 -7.30 -0.50 7.76
CA ARG A 144 -8.23 0.61 7.95
C ARG A 144 -8.57 1.24 6.60
N GLY A 145 -9.80 1.70 6.43
CA GLY A 145 -10.24 2.46 5.27
C GLY A 145 -10.21 3.96 5.58
N TYR A 146 -9.73 4.78 4.65
CA TYR A 146 -9.80 6.24 4.77
C TYR A 146 -11.15 6.75 4.27
N ASP A 147 -11.78 7.60 5.05
CA ASP A 147 -12.99 8.33 4.70
C ASP A 147 -12.60 9.79 4.39
N PRO A 148 -12.73 10.23 3.13
CA PRO A 148 -12.36 11.58 2.74
C PRO A 148 -13.31 12.68 3.26
N ASP A 149 -14.54 12.32 3.65
CA ASP A 149 -15.53 13.27 4.12
C ASP A 149 -15.29 13.64 5.59
N THR A 150 -14.92 12.66 6.40
CA THR A 150 -14.54 12.86 7.82
C THR A 150 -13.05 13.12 8.00
N GLU A 151 -12.24 12.87 6.97
CA GLU A 151 -10.78 12.90 7.00
C GLU A 151 -10.17 11.96 8.07
N GLU A 152 -10.83 10.84 8.33
CA GLU A 152 -10.45 9.84 9.32
C GLU A 152 -10.22 8.46 8.70
N THR A 153 -9.56 7.59 9.44
CA THR A 153 -9.52 6.17 9.09
C THR A 153 -10.47 5.37 9.97
N VAL A 154 -11.16 4.40 9.37
CA VAL A 154 -12.08 3.49 10.06
C VAL A 154 -11.52 2.07 10.06
N PHE A 155 -11.57 1.40 11.19
CA PHE A 155 -11.14 0.01 11.31
C PHE A 155 -11.97 -0.89 10.40
N GLN A 156 -11.33 -1.78 9.67
CA GLN A 156 -12.00 -2.74 8.80
C GLN A 156 -11.85 -4.18 9.31
N ARG A 157 -10.61 -4.60 9.56
CA ARG A 157 -10.31 -5.95 10.07
C ARG A 157 -8.88 -6.00 10.62
N ASP A 158 -8.62 -6.97 11.48
CA ASP A 158 -7.26 -7.39 11.78
C ASP A 158 -6.71 -8.15 10.56
N LYS A 159 -5.45 -7.92 10.25
CA LYS A 159 -4.77 -8.68 9.21
C LYS A 159 -4.35 -10.00 9.86
N GLU A 160 -5.12 -11.06 9.62
CA GLU A 160 -4.70 -12.41 9.97
C GLU A 160 -3.32 -12.70 9.35
N GLU A 161 -2.51 -13.53 9.99
CA GLU A 161 -1.20 -13.92 9.49
C GLU A 161 -1.31 -14.33 8.02
N ALA A 162 -0.27 -14.00 7.26
CA ALA A 162 -0.26 -14.15 5.80
C ALA A 162 -0.88 -15.47 5.38
N HIS A 163 -2.11 -15.41 4.91
CA HIS A 163 -2.72 -16.54 4.24
C HIS A 163 -1.82 -16.91 3.07
N ASP A 164 -1.67 -18.18 2.81
CA ASP A 164 -1.05 -18.70 1.61
C ASP A 164 -1.79 -18.14 0.39
N TYR A 165 -1.29 -17.04 -0.16
CA TYR A 165 -1.82 -16.41 -1.38
C TYR A 165 -1.59 -17.28 -2.61
N ARG A 166 -0.99 -18.47 -2.45
CA ARG A 166 -0.65 -19.39 -3.54
C ARG A 166 0.21 -18.73 -4.61
N TYR A 167 1.16 -17.90 -4.22
CA TYR A 167 2.18 -17.32 -5.09
C TYR A 167 3.16 -18.43 -5.52
N PHE A 168 2.69 -19.35 -6.32
CA PHE A 168 3.54 -20.33 -7.01
C PHE A 168 3.52 -20.03 -8.52
N PRO A 169 4.63 -20.30 -9.22
CA PRO A 169 4.67 -20.09 -10.66
C PRO A 169 3.57 -20.89 -11.36
N ASP A 170 2.89 -20.26 -12.32
CA ASP A 170 1.97 -20.98 -13.18
C ASP A 170 2.76 -21.96 -14.03
N PRO A 171 2.41 -23.27 -14.06
CA PRO A 171 3.15 -24.29 -14.80
C PRO A 171 3.11 -24.09 -16.32
N ASP A 172 2.12 -23.37 -16.83
CA ASP A 172 1.94 -23.10 -18.26
C ASP A 172 2.66 -21.82 -18.72
N LEU A 173 3.19 -21.00 -17.77
CA LEU A 173 3.91 -19.78 -18.08
C LEU A 173 5.42 -19.98 -17.90
N MET A 174 6.18 -19.70 -18.96
CA MET A 174 7.63 -19.74 -18.89
C MET A 174 8.19 -18.56 -18.11
N PRO A 175 9.24 -18.76 -17.29
CA PRO A 175 9.92 -17.66 -16.62
C PRO A 175 10.40 -16.61 -17.62
N VAL A 176 10.13 -15.34 -17.34
CA VAL A 176 10.64 -14.21 -18.12
C VAL A 176 11.94 -13.73 -17.49
N THR A 177 13.03 -13.81 -18.23
CA THR A 177 14.33 -13.30 -17.79
C THR A 177 14.72 -12.07 -18.61
N ILE A 178 15.24 -11.07 -17.90
CA ILE A 178 15.79 -9.86 -18.54
C ILE A 178 17.30 -9.96 -18.44
N SER A 179 17.98 -9.97 -19.60
CA SER A 179 19.45 -10.00 -19.64
C SER A 179 20.03 -8.70 -19.07
N ASP A 180 21.24 -8.79 -18.53
CA ASP A 180 21.97 -7.61 -18.04
C ASP A 180 22.17 -6.58 -19.16
N GLU A 181 22.48 -7.03 -20.40
CA GLU A 181 22.60 -6.15 -21.57
C GLU A 181 21.31 -5.35 -21.82
N LYS A 182 20.16 -6.01 -21.78
CA LYS A 182 18.85 -5.33 -21.97
C LYS A 182 18.57 -4.34 -20.84
N ARG A 183 18.89 -4.72 -19.60
CA ARG A 183 18.76 -3.83 -18.45
C ARG A 183 19.63 -2.58 -18.61
N ASP A 184 20.90 -2.77 -18.97
CA ASP A 184 21.88 -1.69 -19.12
C ASP A 184 21.52 -0.77 -20.31
N THR A 185 20.98 -1.33 -21.38
CA THR A 185 20.46 -0.56 -22.54
C THR A 185 19.29 0.34 -22.09
N ILE A 186 18.36 -0.17 -21.27
CA ILE A 186 17.23 0.62 -20.76
C ILE A 186 17.72 1.69 -19.79
N ALA A 187 18.70 1.39 -18.95
CA ALA A 187 19.25 2.35 -17.98
C ALA A 187 20.05 3.49 -18.64
N ALA A 188 20.52 3.31 -19.88
CA ALA A 188 21.27 4.32 -20.64
C ALA A 188 20.36 5.31 -21.41
N THR A 189 19.04 5.07 -21.48
CA THR A 189 18.03 5.93 -22.14
C THR A 189 17.36 6.85 -21.16
#